data_e3895866969ead02a84956cbeb28a938
#
_entry.id   e3895866969ead02a84956cbeb28a938
#
_cell.length_a   1.000
_cell.length_b   1.000
_cell.length_c   1.000
_cell.angle_alpha   90.00
_cell.angle_beta   90.00
_cell.angle_gamma   90.00
#
_symmetry.space_group_name_H-M   'P 1'
#
loop_
_entity.id
_entity.type
_entity.pdbx_description
1 polymer ?
#
loop_
_entity_poly.entity_id
_entity_poly.type
_entity_poly.pdbx_seq_one_letter_code
_entity_poly.pdbx_strand_id
1 'polypeptide(L)'
;MDIFKEFGFEAAHRLPNVPDGHKCARVHGHSFRLEVHVRGEVGVDSGWVTDFADIKAAFAPLHEQLDHHYLNEIDGLANPTSENLARWLWQRLQPRLPGLAKIIVRETCTSGCIYEGPARAESSAEPL
;
A
#
# COMPACT_ATOMS: atom_id res chain seq x y z
N MET A 1 16.47 -9.42 7.99
CA MET A 1 16.63 -7.95 7.81
C MET A 1 15.52 -7.44 6.92
N ASP A 2 14.98 -6.31 7.26
CA ASP A 2 14.02 -5.62 6.40
C ASP A 2 14.73 -4.49 5.68
N ILE A 3 14.50 -4.41 4.38
CA ILE A 3 14.85 -3.23 3.60
C ILE A 3 13.57 -2.57 3.11
N PHE A 4 13.63 -1.30 2.81
CA PHE A 4 12.43 -0.61 2.33
C PHE A 4 12.75 0.43 1.27
N LYS A 5 11.74 0.74 0.47
CA LYS A 5 11.79 1.84 -0.47
C LYS A 5 10.55 2.71 -0.28
N GLU A 6 10.76 4.02 -0.32
CA GLU A 6 9.68 4.99 -0.20
C GLU A 6 9.18 5.40 -1.58
N PHE A 7 7.87 5.61 -1.65
CA PHE A 7 7.20 6.12 -2.85
C PHE A 7 6.20 7.18 -2.43
N GLY A 8 5.79 7.99 -3.39
CA GLY A 8 4.76 8.98 -3.17
C GLY A 8 3.87 9.13 -4.39
N PHE A 9 2.63 9.51 -4.17
CA PHE A 9 1.71 9.88 -5.25
C PHE A 9 0.68 10.88 -4.72
N GLU A 10 0.14 11.67 -5.64
CA GLU A 10 -0.91 12.64 -5.35
C GLU A 10 -2.22 12.08 -5.86
N ALA A 11 -3.23 12.04 -5.02
CA ALA A 11 -4.53 11.51 -5.44
C ALA A 11 -5.67 12.15 -4.65
N ALA A 12 -6.85 12.09 -5.23
CA ALA A 12 -8.08 12.50 -4.58
C ALA A 12 -8.88 11.27 -4.17
N HIS A 13 -9.65 11.41 -3.11
CA HIS A 13 -10.60 10.40 -2.68
C HIS A 13 -11.73 11.02 -1.86
N ARG A 14 -12.78 10.24 -1.67
CA ARG A 14 -13.80 10.51 -0.67
C ARG A 14 -14.08 9.21 0.07
N LEU A 15 -14.50 9.32 1.31
CA LEU A 15 -14.87 8.17 2.13
C LEU A 15 -16.40 8.04 2.12
N PRO A 16 -16.96 7.08 1.36
CA PRO A 16 -18.40 6.98 1.19
C PRO A 16 -19.14 6.41 2.41
N ASN A 17 -18.43 5.74 3.31
CA ASN A 17 -19.02 5.00 4.41
C ASN A 17 -18.84 5.70 5.77
N VAL A 18 -18.54 7.00 5.77
CA VAL A 18 -18.49 7.79 7.00
C VAL A 18 -19.85 8.38 7.31
N PRO A 19 -20.12 8.81 8.56
CA PRO A 19 -21.39 9.45 8.94
C PRO A 19 -21.67 10.70 8.11
N ASP A 20 -22.95 11.00 7.91
CA ASP A 20 -23.39 12.21 7.23
C ASP A 20 -22.80 13.44 7.91
N GLY A 21 -22.33 14.39 7.08
CA GLY A 21 -21.69 15.60 7.57
C GLY A 21 -20.22 15.46 7.91
N HIS A 22 -19.66 14.25 7.84
CA HIS A 22 -18.23 14.05 8.05
C HIS A 22 -17.44 14.70 6.90
N LYS A 23 -16.36 15.41 7.25
CA LYS A 23 -15.56 16.13 6.24
C LYS A 23 -14.98 15.21 5.16
N CYS A 24 -14.66 13.98 5.51
CA CYS A 24 -14.09 13.01 4.57
C CYS A 24 -15.11 12.46 3.57
N ALA A 25 -16.40 12.73 3.73
CA ALA A 25 -17.43 12.41 2.74
C ALA A 25 -17.30 13.25 1.47
N ARG A 26 -16.59 14.38 1.53
CA ARG A 26 -16.34 15.24 0.39
C ARG A 26 -15.07 14.77 -0.33
N VAL A 27 -15.04 15.01 -1.63
CA VAL A 27 -13.80 14.77 -2.41
C VAL A 27 -12.71 15.71 -1.90
N HIS A 28 -11.58 15.14 -1.59
CA HIS A 28 -10.40 15.89 -1.15
C HIS A 28 -9.14 15.18 -1.60
N GLY A 29 -8.03 15.88 -1.59
CA GLY A 29 -6.76 15.36 -2.06
C GLY A 29 -5.73 15.25 -0.95
N HIS A 30 -4.82 14.31 -1.14
CA HIS A 30 -3.68 14.10 -0.27
C HIS A 30 -2.41 13.84 -1.06
N SER A 31 -1.27 14.17 -0.45
CA SER A 31 0.00 13.57 -0.81
C SER A 31 0.11 12.28 -0.03
N PHE A 32 -0.01 11.17 -0.74
CA PHE A 32 0.18 9.85 -0.14
C PHE A 32 1.66 9.49 -0.20
N ARG A 33 2.17 8.97 0.90
CA ARG A 33 3.52 8.42 0.96
C ARG A 33 3.43 7.00 1.47
N LEU A 34 4.23 6.14 0.89
CA LEU A 34 4.25 4.75 1.31
C LEU A 34 5.66 4.22 1.39
N GLU A 35 5.82 3.21 2.25
CA GLU A 35 7.04 2.43 2.34
C GLU A 35 6.69 0.99 2.07
N VAL A 36 7.45 0.38 1.18
CA VAL A 36 7.33 -1.05 0.86
C VAL A 36 8.54 -1.75 1.47
N HIS A 37 8.28 -2.60 2.45
CA HIS A 37 9.31 -3.33 3.18
C HIS A 37 9.39 -4.78 2.70
N VAL A 38 10.61 -5.22 2.40
CA VAL A 38 10.89 -6.60 1.99
C VAL A 38 11.85 -7.20 3.00
N ARG A 39 11.52 -8.38 3.47
CA ARG A 39 12.32 -9.13 4.46
C ARG A 39 13.03 -10.30 3.83
N GLY A 40 14.25 -10.51 4.25
CA GLY A 40 15.05 -11.64 3.81
C GLY A 40 16.42 -11.63 4.44
N GLU A 41 17.22 -12.59 4.04
CA GLU A 41 18.63 -12.65 4.42
C GLU A 41 19.48 -11.88 3.42
N VAL A 42 20.55 -11.30 3.90
CA VAL A 42 21.52 -10.62 3.05
C VAL A 42 22.27 -11.68 2.23
N GLY A 43 22.21 -11.56 0.92
CA GLY A 43 22.94 -12.47 0.02
C GLY A 43 24.44 -12.38 0.24
N VAL A 44 25.10 -13.54 0.26
CA VAL A 44 26.55 -13.62 0.51
C VAL A 44 27.34 -12.86 -0.55
N ASP A 45 26.97 -13.03 -1.79
CA ASP A 45 27.71 -12.40 -2.89
C ASP A 45 27.16 -11.00 -3.20
N SER A 46 25.85 -10.85 -3.27
CA SER A 46 25.23 -9.57 -3.61
C SER A 46 25.36 -8.51 -2.52
N GLY A 47 25.33 -8.94 -1.25
CA GLY A 47 25.33 -8.03 -0.12
C GLY A 47 23.98 -7.35 0.12
N TRP A 48 22.91 -7.78 -0.55
CA TRP A 48 21.58 -7.23 -0.37
C TRP A 48 20.52 -8.29 -0.08
N VAL A 49 19.39 -7.84 0.47
CA VAL A 49 18.19 -8.69 0.65
C VAL A 49 17.53 -8.90 -0.71
N THR A 50 17.31 -7.81 -1.41
CA THR A 50 16.88 -7.79 -2.81
C THR A 50 17.32 -6.46 -3.41
N ASP A 51 17.29 -6.35 -4.73
CA ASP A 51 17.61 -5.10 -5.40
C ASP A 51 16.47 -4.11 -5.20
N PHE A 52 16.78 -2.89 -4.77
CA PHE A 52 15.78 -1.82 -4.67
C PHE A 52 15.09 -1.56 -6.00
N ALA A 53 15.77 -1.80 -7.13
CA ALA A 53 15.17 -1.66 -8.45
C ALA A 53 14.01 -2.64 -8.67
N ASP A 54 14.05 -3.81 -8.05
CA ASP A 54 12.95 -4.78 -8.14
C ASP A 54 11.71 -4.28 -7.40
N ILE A 55 11.91 -3.62 -6.27
CA ILE A 55 10.81 -3.00 -5.52
C ILE A 55 10.20 -1.87 -6.35
N LYS A 56 11.03 -1.02 -6.93
CA LYS A 56 10.58 0.06 -7.81
C LYS A 56 9.79 -0.47 -9.01
N ALA A 57 10.29 -1.52 -9.66
CA ALA A 57 9.62 -2.11 -10.82
C ALA A 57 8.27 -2.72 -10.45
N ALA A 58 8.16 -3.32 -9.28
CA ALA A 58 6.90 -3.89 -8.80
C ALA A 58 5.84 -2.81 -8.55
N PHE A 59 6.25 -1.66 -8.05
CA PHE A 59 5.32 -0.57 -7.75
C PHE A 59 4.98 0.28 -8.99
N ALA A 60 5.85 0.37 -9.98
CA ALA A 60 5.69 1.29 -11.10
C ALA A 60 4.31 1.23 -11.78
N PRO A 61 3.75 0.06 -12.13
CA PRO A 61 2.41 0.01 -12.74
C PRO A 61 1.30 0.45 -11.78
N LEU A 62 1.50 0.27 -10.49
CA LEU A 62 0.53 0.74 -9.47
C LEU A 62 0.59 2.25 -9.33
N HIS A 63 1.78 2.82 -9.39
CA HIS A 63 1.96 4.27 -9.37
C HIS A 63 1.16 4.94 -10.49
N GLU A 64 1.20 4.38 -11.69
CA GLU A 64 0.45 4.93 -12.81
C GLU A 64 -1.06 4.87 -12.61
N GLN A 65 -1.55 3.85 -11.91
CA GLN A 65 -2.98 3.73 -11.61
C GLN A 65 -3.43 4.70 -10.51
N LEU A 66 -2.53 5.05 -9.60
CA LEU A 66 -2.86 5.82 -8.40
C LEU A 66 -2.61 7.31 -8.57
N ASP A 67 -1.46 7.67 -9.16
CA ASP A 67 -1.00 9.06 -9.19
C ASP A 67 -1.90 9.92 -10.07
N HIS A 68 -2.35 11.04 -9.50
CA HIS A 68 -3.25 11.99 -10.18
C HIS A 68 -4.57 11.37 -10.62
N HIS A 69 -5.03 10.35 -9.90
CA HIS A 69 -6.32 9.72 -10.15
C HIS A 69 -7.27 9.91 -8.97
N TYR A 70 -8.55 9.68 -9.22
CA TYR A 70 -9.58 9.63 -8.20
C TYR A 70 -9.67 8.18 -7.72
N LEU A 71 -9.22 7.92 -6.51
CA LEU A 71 -9.06 6.54 -6.00
C LEU A 71 -10.36 5.75 -6.00
N ASN A 72 -11.50 6.40 -5.74
CA ASN A 72 -12.81 5.74 -5.69
C ASN A 72 -13.20 5.06 -7.00
N GLU A 73 -12.61 5.47 -8.13
CA GLU A 73 -12.89 4.90 -9.43
C GLU A 73 -12.02 3.69 -9.77
N ILE A 74 -11.01 3.43 -8.95
CA ILE A 74 -10.09 2.31 -9.17
C ILE A 74 -10.74 1.03 -8.67
N ASP A 75 -10.68 -0.03 -9.48
CA ASP A 75 -11.21 -1.33 -9.13
C ASP A 75 -10.58 -1.84 -7.82
N GLY A 76 -11.42 -2.20 -6.87
CA GLY A 76 -10.99 -2.65 -5.55
C GLY A 76 -10.79 -1.53 -4.54
N LEU A 77 -10.95 -0.25 -4.93
CA LEU A 77 -10.79 0.91 -4.06
C LEU A 77 -12.06 1.75 -3.95
N ALA A 78 -13.22 1.13 -3.97
CA ALA A 78 -14.50 1.85 -3.83
C ALA A 78 -14.60 2.60 -2.48
N ASN A 79 -13.97 2.08 -1.45
CA ASN A 79 -13.84 2.74 -0.15
C ASN A 79 -12.35 2.94 0.17
N PRO A 80 -11.72 4.00 -0.38
CA PRO A 80 -10.27 4.13 -0.39
C PRO A 80 -9.70 4.79 0.87
N THR A 81 -9.93 4.16 2.01
CA THR A 81 -9.23 4.50 3.24
C THR A 81 -7.75 4.12 3.12
N SER A 82 -6.90 4.66 3.99
CA SER A 82 -5.49 4.25 4.04
C SER A 82 -5.36 2.75 4.28
N GLU A 83 -6.22 2.19 5.12
CA GLU A 83 -6.24 0.77 5.44
C GLU A 83 -6.58 -0.09 4.22
N ASN A 84 -7.63 0.27 3.50
CA ASN A 84 -8.01 -0.44 2.27
C ASN A 84 -7.00 -0.25 1.16
N LEU A 85 -6.37 0.91 1.08
CA LEU A 85 -5.29 1.17 0.14
C LEU A 85 -4.09 0.26 0.45
N ALA A 86 -3.72 0.12 1.71
CA ALA A 86 -2.63 -0.77 2.11
C ALA A 86 -2.91 -2.23 1.73
N ARG A 87 -4.14 -2.70 1.92
CA ARG A 87 -4.55 -4.06 1.51
C ARG A 87 -4.52 -4.22 0.00
N TRP A 88 -5.01 -3.24 -0.74
CA TRP A 88 -5.00 -3.23 -2.21
C TRP A 88 -3.58 -3.31 -2.75
N LEU A 89 -2.67 -2.54 -2.17
CA LEU A 89 -1.25 -2.57 -2.51
C LEU A 89 -0.63 -3.93 -2.21
N TRP A 90 -0.91 -4.48 -1.03
CA TRP A 90 -0.39 -5.78 -0.63
C TRP A 90 -0.74 -6.87 -1.63
N GLN A 91 -2.02 -6.94 -2.00
CA GLN A 91 -2.52 -7.96 -2.91
C GLN A 91 -1.81 -7.94 -4.26
N ARG A 92 -1.39 -6.76 -4.70
CA ARG A 92 -0.76 -6.57 -6.01
C ARG A 92 0.76 -6.66 -5.97
N LEU A 93 1.36 -6.33 -4.84
CA LEU A 93 2.82 -6.36 -4.69
C LEU A 93 3.33 -7.74 -4.26
N GLN A 94 2.59 -8.44 -3.42
CA GLN A 94 3.05 -9.70 -2.84
C GLN A 94 3.43 -10.76 -3.88
N PRO A 95 2.67 -10.96 -4.97
CA PRO A 95 3.07 -11.93 -5.99
C PRO A 95 4.40 -11.61 -6.68
N ARG A 96 4.77 -10.33 -6.73
CA ARG A 96 6.01 -9.88 -7.36
C ARG A 96 7.16 -9.72 -6.36
N LEU A 97 6.82 -9.62 -5.08
CA LEU A 97 7.78 -9.44 -3.99
C LEU A 97 7.51 -10.50 -2.93
N PRO A 98 8.01 -11.74 -3.12
CA PRO A 98 7.71 -12.84 -2.18
C PRO A 98 8.11 -12.55 -0.74
N GLY A 99 9.12 -11.71 -0.55
CA GLY A 99 9.57 -11.29 0.77
C GLY A 99 8.83 -10.08 1.35
N LEU A 100 7.75 -9.64 0.70
CA LEU A 100 6.98 -8.49 1.19
C LEU A 100 6.57 -8.72 2.65
N ALA A 101 6.96 -7.79 3.51
CA ALA A 101 6.79 -7.93 4.95
C ALA A 101 5.86 -6.89 5.54
N LYS A 102 5.85 -5.69 4.97
CA LYS A 102 5.12 -4.57 5.56
C LYS A 102 4.90 -3.49 4.51
N ILE A 103 3.72 -2.87 4.57
CA ILE A 103 3.42 -1.64 3.83
C ILE A 103 2.99 -0.60 4.83
N ILE A 104 3.60 0.57 4.77
CA ILE A 104 3.20 1.73 5.55
C ILE A 104 2.60 2.73 4.58
N VAL A 105 1.38 3.20 4.87
CA VAL A 105 0.71 4.23 4.09
C VAL A 105 0.52 5.44 4.98
N ARG A 106 0.99 6.60 4.52
CA ARG A 106 0.79 7.88 5.19
C ARG A 106 0.02 8.81 4.28
N GLU A 107 -0.98 9.46 4.85
CA GLU A 107 -1.66 10.58 4.19
C GLU A 107 -0.97 11.88 4.56
N THR A 108 -1.30 12.95 3.87
CA THR A 108 -0.86 14.31 4.24
C THR A 108 -1.15 14.55 5.72
N CYS A 109 -0.28 15.27 6.40
CA CYS A 109 -0.29 15.51 7.83
C CYS A 109 0.37 14.36 8.61
N THR A 110 -0.32 13.79 9.59
CA THR A 110 0.32 12.97 10.61
C THR A 110 -0.29 11.60 10.77
N SER A 111 -1.20 11.22 9.88
CA SER A 111 -1.95 9.96 10.00
C SER A 111 -1.47 8.93 8.99
N GLY A 112 -1.57 7.67 9.35
CA GLY A 112 -1.22 6.58 8.46
C GLY A 112 -1.52 5.24 9.08
N CYS A 113 -1.20 4.18 8.35
CA CYS A 113 -1.36 2.82 8.84
C CYS A 113 -0.15 1.98 8.49
N ILE A 114 0.04 0.93 9.26
CA ILE A 114 1.08 -0.09 9.06
C ILE A 114 0.36 -1.41 8.84
N TYR A 115 0.63 -2.05 7.71
CA TYR A 115 0.00 -3.31 7.36
C TYR A 115 1.07 -4.37 7.11
N GLU A 116 0.98 -5.47 7.84
CA GLU A 116 1.96 -6.56 7.79
C GLU A 116 1.41 -7.80 7.08
N GLY A 117 0.42 -7.60 6.22
CA GLY A 117 -0.23 -8.67 5.47
C GLY A 117 -1.49 -9.18 6.16
N PRO A 118 -2.19 -10.15 5.53
CA PRO A 118 -3.39 -10.71 6.12
C PRO A 118 -3.12 -11.28 7.50
N ALA A 119 -3.96 -10.91 8.48
CA ALA A 119 -3.88 -11.49 9.80
C ALA A 119 -4.16 -13.01 9.69
N ARG A 120 -3.66 -13.77 10.66
CA ARG A 120 -3.88 -15.22 10.68
C ARG A 120 -5.36 -15.59 10.62
N ALA A 121 -6.21 -14.78 11.26
CA ALA A 121 -7.66 -14.97 11.21
C ALA A 121 -8.23 -14.75 9.81
N GLU A 122 -7.70 -13.80 9.05
CA GLU A 122 -8.08 -13.56 7.66
C GLU A 122 -7.63 -14.72 6.77
N SER A 123 -6.40 -15.23 6.99
CA SER A 123 -5.87 -16.37 6.27
C SER A 123 -6.64 -17.65 6.59
N SER A 124 -7.09 -17.83 7.82
CA SER A 124 -7.85 -19.00 8.25
C SER A 124 -9.31 -18.99 7.81
N ALA A 125 -9.79 -17.91 7.23
CA ALA A 125 -11.08 -17.88 6.55
C ALA A 125 -11.08 -18.81 5.32
N GLU A 126 -9.91 -19.18 4.84
CA GLU A 126 -9.78 -20.17 3.79
C GLU A 126 -10.04 -21.56 4.37
N PRO A 127 -10.60 -22.47 3.57
CA PRO A 127 -10.84 -23.83 4.02
C PRO A 127 -9.56 -24.47 4.51
N LEU A 128 -9.63 -25.03 5.67
CA LEU A 128 -8.51 -25.78 6.26
C LEU A 128 -8.45 -27.17 5.67
#